data_5ef2358053cb3a23fbf6c06db36d45e9
#
_entry.id   5ef2358053cb3a23fbf6c06db36d45e9
#
_cell.length_a   1.000
_cell.length_b   1.000
_cell.length_c   1.000
_cell.angle_alpha   90.00
_cell.angle_beta   90.00
_cell.angle_gamma   90.00
#
_symmetry.space_group_name_H-M   'P 1'
#
loop_
_entity.id
_entity.type
_entity.pdbx_description
1 polymer ?
#
loop_
_entity_poly.entity_id
_entity_poly.type
_entity_poly.pdbx_seq_one_letter_code
_entity_poly.pdbx_strand_id
1 'polypeptide(L)'
;ELSQLEGSLSKEIENVRNELVHLAAQMQVTIDYPDEDLEDITTDDIRNVAHDCKNRVNKLLSTADSGKILRDGIKTVIVGKPNVGKSSLLNSLAREERAIVTDIAGTTRDVIEEYINLDGIPLMLIDTAGIRNTDDTVEKIGVEKSIKSIEKADLVVVMIDGSGFFGDEDVEVLHATKNKKRIVLINKTDLGQSKYVEAVKAKANGSVVIEVSAKTGMGL
;
A
#
# COMPACT_ATOMS: atom_id res chain seq x y z
N GLU A 1 8.45 -21.96 -2.01
CA GLU A 1 8.67 -20.77 -2.88
C GLU A 1 9.29 -19.60 -2.10
N LEU A 2 8.79 -19.21 -0.92
CA LEU A 2 9.36 -18.12 -0.10
C LEU A 2 10.84 -18.34 0.27
N SER A 3 11.21 -19.54 0.69
CA SER A 3 12.60 -19.88 1.04
C SER A 3 13.55 -19.84 -0.17
N GLN A 4 13.05 -20.07 -1.38
CA GLN A 4 13.83 -19.92 -2.63
C GLN A 4 14.05 -18.46 -2.99
N LEU A 5 13.07 -17.58 -2.73
CA LEU A 5 13.19 -16.15 -2.93
C LEU A 5 14.17 -15.49 -1.95
N GLU A 6 14.13 -15.88 -0.67
CA GLU A 6 15.09 -15.42 0.34
C GLU A 6 16.53 -15.85 0.03
N GLY A 7 16.72 -17.09 -0.44
CA GLY A 7 18.02 -17.57 -0.87
C GLY A 7 18.56 -16.83 -2.12
N SER A 8 17.68 -16.49 -3.04
CA SER A 8 18.04 -15.73 -4.25
C SER A 8 18.46 -14.29 -3.93
N LEU A 9 17.73 -13.60 -3.05
CA LEU A 9 18.04 -12.24 -2.62
C LEU A 9 19.40 -12.18 -1.88
N SER A 10 19.60 -13.08 -0.92
CA SER A 10 20.85 -13.17 -0.15
C SER A 10 22.05 -13.41 -1.06
N LYS A 11 21.91 -14.29 -2.04
CA LYS A 11 22.95 -14.58 -3.02
C LYS A 11 23.29 -13.36 -3.88
N GLU A 12 22.29 -12.61 -4.32
CA GLU A 12 22.51 -11.42 -5.14
C GLU A 12 23.19 -10.28 -4.35
N ILE A 13 22.81 -10.09 -3.09
CA ILE A 13 23.49 -9.14 -2.19
C ILE A 13 24.94 -9.56 -1.96
N GLU A 14 25.20 -10.84 -1.79
CA GLU A 14 26.55 -11.38 -1.61
C GLU A 14 27.41 -11.18 -2.86
N ASN A 15 26.83 -11.36 -4.05
CA ASN A 15 27.52 -11.09 -5.33
C ASN A 15 27.94 -9.62 -5.42
N VAL A 16 27.02 -8.68 -5.18
CA VAL A 16 27.32 -7.23 -5.20
C VAL A 16 28.39 -6.88 -4.16
N ARG A 17 28.31 -7.44 -2.95
CA ARG A 17 29.32 -7.24 -1.91
C ARG A 17 30.69 -7.72 -2.37
N ASN A 18 30.78 -8.92 -2.95
CA ASN A 18 32.04 -9.50 -3.39
C ASN A 18 32.69 -8.71 -4.53
N GLU A 19 31.88 -8.19 -5.47
CA GLU A 19 32.37 -7.30 -6.54
C GLU A 19 32.94 -5.99 -5.98
N LEU A 20 32.26 -5.37 -5.00
CA LEU A 20 32.77 -4.15 -4.35
C LEU A 20 34.05 -4.42 -3.54
N VAL A 21 34.14 -5.57 -2.85
CA VAL A 21 35.34 -5.96 -2.12
C VAL A 21 36.48 -6.19 -3.09
N HIS A 22 36.24 -6.85 -4.24
CA HIS A 22 37.23 -7.07 -5.27
C HIS A 22 37.73 -5.73 -5.84
N LEU A 23 36.81 -4.83 -6.17
CA LEU A 23 37.17 -3.48 -6.64
C LEU A 23 38.04 -2.73 -5.64
N ALA A 24 37.66 -2.75 -4.34
CA ALA A 24 38.46 -2.12 -3.29
C ALA A 24 39.86 -2.73 -3.16
N ALA A 25 39.97 -4.06 -3.29
CA ALA A 25 41.29 -4.73 -3.28
C ALA A 25 42.13 -4.34 -4.46
N GLN A 26 41.56 -4.24 -5.67
CA GLN A 26 42.32 -3.78 -6.86
C GLN A 26 42.80 -2.33 -6.69
N MET A 27 41.94 -1.43 -6.20
CA MET A 27 42.33 -0.05 -5.90
C MET A 27 43.49 0.01 -4.88
N GLN A 28 43.43 -0.83 -3.84
CA GLN A 28 44.49 -0.89 -2.82
C GLN A 28 45.82 -1.34 -3.42
N VAL A 29 45.80 -2.37 -4.28
CA VAL A 29 47.01 -2.87 -4.97
C VAL A 29 47.64 -1.77 -5.85
N THR A 30 46.83 -1.04 -6.62
CA THR A 30 47.32 0.08 -7.45
C THR A 30 47.97 1.19 -6.61
N ILE A 31 47.45 1.44 -5.39
CA ILE A 31 48.00 2.46 -4.48
C ILE A 31 49.28 2.00 -3.82
N ASP A 32 49.32 0.74 -3.37
CA ASP A 32 50.47 0.20 -2.59
C ASP A 32 51.68 -0.17 -3.47
N TYR A 33 51.45 -0.50 -4.73
CA TYR A 33 52.45 -0.98 -5.66
C TYR A 33 52.46 -0.24 -7.02
N PRO A 34 52.67 1.10 -7.04
CA PRO A 34 52.52 1.91 -8.25
C PRO A 34 53.56 1.64 -9.34
N ASP A 35 54.69 0.99 -8.99
CA ASP A 35 55.83 0.72 -9.90
C ASP A 35 55.83 -0.72 -10.43
N GLU A 36 54.87 -1.55 -10.10
CA GLU A 36 54.73 -2.91 -10.64
C GLU A 36 53.92 -2.90 -11.93
N ASP A 37 54.30 -3.72 -12.93
CA ASP A 37 53.58 -3.93 -14.20
C ASP A 37 52.27 -4.70 -14.00
N LEU A 38 51.42 -4.21 -13.11
CA LEU A 38 50.06 -4.69 -12.87
C LEU A 38 49.09 -3.88 -13.74
N GLU A 39 48.04 -4.51 -14.23
CA GLU A 39 46.99 -3.76 -14.94
C GLU A 39 46.36 -2.74 -13.98
N ASP A 40 46.68 -1.45 -14.21
CA ASP A 40 46.12 -0.36 -13.42
C ASP A 40 44.60 -0.28 -13.59
N ILE A 41 43.87 -0.25 -12.46
CA ILE A 41 42.45 0.01 -12.50
C ILE A 41 42.20 1.48 -12.88
N THR A 42 41.47 1.71 -13.94
CA THR A 42 41.14 3.07 -14.37
C THR A 42 39.96 3.65 -13.59
N THR A 43 39.86 4.99 -13.54
CA THR A 43 38.69 5.67 -12.93
C THR A 43 37.39 5.28 -13.62
N ASP A 44 37.44 4.96 -14.91
CA ASP A 44 36.22 4.53 -15.64
C ASP A 44 35.82 3.10 -15.27
N ASP A 45 36.79 2.19 -15.02
CA ASP A 45 36.46 0.85 -14.50
C ASP A 45 35.79 0.93 -13.14
N ILE A 46 36.36 1.74 -12.23
CA ILE A 46 35.77 1.98 -10.91
C ILE A 46 34.34 2.50 -11.03
N ARG A 47 34.11 3.48 -11.90
CA ARG A 47 32.80 4.09 -12.13
C ARG A 47 31.80 3.09 -12.70
N ASN A 48 32.23 2.28 -13.66
CA ASN A 48 31.38 1.28 -14.31
C ASN A 48 30.95 0.20 -13.34
N VAL A 49 31.84 -0.38 -12.56
CA VAL A 49 31.53 -1.40 -11.55
C VAL A 49 30.62 -0.83 -10.47
N ALA A 50 30.92 0.37 -9.96
CA ALA A 50 30.07 1.02 -8.95
C ALA A 50 28.66 1.34 -9.49
N HIS A 51 28.56 1.75 -10.75
CA HIS A 51 27.28 2.03 -11.41
C HIS A 51 26.46 0.76 -11.62
N ASP A 52 27.10 -0.34 -12.03
CA ASP A 52 26.43 -1.64 -12.18
C ASP A 52 25.90 -2.16 -10.84
N CYS A 53 26.75 -2.16 -9.81
CA CYS A 53 26.35 -2.52 -8.45
C CYS A 53 25.16 -1.68 -7.97
N LYS A 54 25.19 -0.36 -8.19
CA LYS A 54 24.08 0.55 -7.85
C LYS A 54 22.79 0.18 -8.59
N ASN A 55 22.87 -0.12 -9.89
CA ASN A 55 21.69 -0.48 -10.68
C ASN A 55 21.08 -1.80 -10.21
N ARG A 56 21.90 -2.79 -9.89
CA ARG A 56 21.45 -4.08 -9.34
C ARG A 56 20.77 -3.89 -7.99
N VAL A 57 21.33 -3.11 -7.08
CA VAL A 57 20.71 -2.79 -5.80
C VAL A 57 19.38 -2.04 -5.99
N ASN A 58 19.32 -1.06 -6.89
CA ASN A 58 18.08 -0.35 -7.19
C ASN A 58 17.00 -1.28 -7.75
N LYS A 59 17.37 -2.23 -8.61
CA LYS A 59 16.46 -3.26 -9.11
C LYS A 59 15.92 -4.13 -7.98
N LEU A 60 16.75 -4.56 -7.03
CA LEU A 60 16.33 -5.31 -5.86
C LEU A 60 15.37 -4.49 -4.99
N LEU A 61 15.66 -3.20 -4.75
CA LEU A 61 14.78 -2.30 -4.00
C LEU A 61 13.43 -2.13 -4.68
N SER A 62 13.39 -1.97 -6.00
CA SER A 62 12.12 -1.80 -6.73
C SER A 62 11.21 -3.05 -6.66
N THR A 63 11.80 -4.24 -6.48
CA THR A 63 11.04 -5.49 -6.31
C THR A 63 10.71 -5.80 -4.85
N ALA A 64 11.45 -5.24 -3.89
CA ALA A 64 11.24 -5.48 -2.47
C ALA A 64 9.88 -4.95 -1.97
N ASP A 65 9.47 -3.75 -2.43
CA ASP A 65 8.16 -3.18 -2.08
C ASP A 65 7.01 -4.05 -2.60
N SER A 66 7.13 -4.56 -3.83
CA SER A 66 6.15 -5.49 -4.39
C SER A 66 6.10 -6.82 -3.64
N GLY A 67 7.25 -7.37 -3.27
CA GLY A 67 7.35 -8.59 -2.47
C GLY A 67 6.76 -8.43 -1.07
N LYS A 68 6.96 -7.27 -0.44
CA LYS A 68 6.36 -6.93 0.85
C LYS A 68 4.83 -6.84 0.75
N ILE A 69 4.32 -6.19 -0.29
CA ILE A 69 2.88 -6.09 -0.56
C ILE A 69 2.26 -7.48 -0.72
N LEU A 70 2.90 -8.37 -1.48
CA LEU A 70 2.40 -9.74 -1.70
C LEU A 70 2.45 -10.60 -0.43
N ARG A 71 3.38 -10.34 0.49
CA ARG A 71 3.54 -11.09 1.73
C ARG A 71 2.67 -10.54 2.86
N ASP A 72 2.77 -9.24 3.13
CA ASP A 72 2.18 -8.60 4.31
C ASP A 72 0.81 -7.98 3.99
N GLY A 73 0.47 -7.84 2.71
CA GLY A 73 -0.71 -7.12 2.25
C GLY A 73 -0.57 -5.60 2.31
N ILE A 74 -1.55 -4.92 1.72
CA ILE A 74 -1.67 -3.46 1.77
C ILE A 74 -2.56 -3.10 2.96
N LYS A 75 -1.99 -2.44 3.97
CA LYS A 75 -2.77 -1.92 5.10
C LYS A 75 -3.77 -0.88 4.61
N THR A 76 -5.03 -1.26 4.58
CA THR A 76 -6.10 -0.46 4.00
C THR A 76 -7.10 -0.06 5.06
N VAL A 77 -7.46 1.22 5.11
CA VAL A 77 -8.54 1.74 5.94
C VAL A 77 -9.66 2.28 5.05
N ILE A 78 -10.91 1.99 5.44
CA ILE A 78 -12.11 2.53 4.77
C ILE A 78 -12.69 3.61 5.65
N VAL A 79 -12.78 4.84 5.14
CA VAL A 79 -13.29 6.01 5.87
C VAL A 79 -14.43 6.67 5.10
N GLY A 80 -15.26 7.41 5.79
CA GLY A 80 -16.41 8.11 5.24
C GLY A 80 -17.50 8.30 6.29
N LYS A 81 -18.48 9.13 6.01
CA LYS A 81 -19.62 9.41 6.90
C LYS A 81 -20.37 8.13 7.32
N PRO A 82 -21.18 8.17 8.37
CA PRO A 82 -22.13 7.11 8.66
C PRO A 82 -23.03 6.82 7.44
N ASN A 83 -23.45 5.58 7.30
CA ASN A 83 -24.40 5.13 6.28
C ASN A 83 -23.99 5.35 4.79
N VAL A 84 -22.73 5.69 4.49
CA VAL A 84 -22.23 5.75 3.10
C VAL A 84 -22.07 4.38 2.45
N GLY A 85 -22.16 3.29 3.23
CA GLY A 85 -22.09 1.92 2.72
C GLY A 85 -20.77 1.21 2.97
N LYS A 86 -19.96 1.62 3.96
CA LYS A 86 -18.70 0.98 4.31
C LYS A 86 -18.81 -0.53 4.56
N SER A 87 -19.78 -0.93 5.37
CA SER A 87 -20.08 -2.35 5.66
C SER A 87 -20.56 -3.12 4.41
N SER A 88 -21.31 -2.44 3.54
CA SER A 88 -21.75 -3.05 2.27
C SER A 88 -20.59 -3.30 1.33
N LEU A 89 -19.65 -2.35 1.23
CA LEU A 89 -18.42 -2.50 0.45
C LEU A 89 -17.60 -3.69 0.96
N LEU A 90 -17.38 -3.76 2.28
CA LEU A 90 -16.69 -4.88 2.89
C LEU A 90 -17.32 -6.22 2.56
N ASN A 91 -18.64 -6.30 2.71
CA ASN A 91 -19.39 -7.53 2.44
C ASN A 91 -19.36 -7.90 0.95
N SER A 92 -19.34 -6.93 0.05
CA SER A 92 -19.22 -7.16 -1.39
C SER A 92 -17.83 -7.71 -1.73
N LEU A 93 -16.79 -7.06 -1.27
CA LEU A 93 -15.39 -7.49 -1.47
C LEU A 93 -15.12 -8.88 -0.86
N ALA A 94 -15.70 -9.18 0.31
CA ALA A 94 -15.55 -10.49 0.95
C ALA A 94 -16.32 -11.61 0.25
N ARG A 95 -17.35 -11.29 -0.55
CA ARG A 95 -18.15 -12.30 -1.28
C ARG A 95 -17.54 -12.66 -2.63
N GLU A 96 -16.97 -11.71 -3.34
CA GLU A 96 -16.41 -11.92 -4.67
C GLU A 96 -15.08 -12.69 -4.63
N GLU A 97 -14.28 -12.46 -3.60
CA GLU A 97 -13.04 -13.19 -3.40
C GLU A 97 -13.04 -13.86 -2.02
N ARG A 98 -12.93 -15.18 -2.00
CA ARG A 98 -12.87 -15.97 -0.78
C ARG A 98 -11.85 -15.37 0.17
N ALA A 99 -12.34 -14.72 1.23
CA ALA A 99 -11.50 -14.31 2.35
C ALA A 99 -10.69 -15.53 2.78
N ILE A 100 -9.41 -15.56 2.48
CA ILE A 100 -8.50 -16.52 3.09
C ILE A 100 -8.32 -15.99 4.50
N VAL A 101 -9.22 -16.42 5.40
CA VAL A 101 -8.95 -16.37 6.82
C VAL A 101 -7.86 -17.40 7.04
N THR A 102 -6.61 -17.00 6.86
CA THR A 102 -5.50 -17.80 7.33
C THR A 102 -5.47 -17.62 8.83
N ASP A 103 -5.81 -18.71 9.55
CA ASP A 103 -5.42 -18.87 10.94
C ASP A 103 -3.88 -18.89 11.01
N ILE A 104 -3.26 -17.70 10.96
CA ILE A 104 -1.87 -17.57 11.34
C ILE A 104 -1.86 -17.68 12.86
N ALA A 105 -1.59 -18.88 13.35
CA ALA A 105 -1.40 -19.18 14.75
C ALA A 105 -0.29 -18.27 15.30
N GLY A 106 -0.63 -17.26 16.11
CA GLY A 106 0.37 -16.44 16.80
C GLY A 106 -0.05 -15.02 17.17
N THR A 107 -1.20 -14.50 16.75
CA THR A 107 -1.65 -13.15 17.15
C THR A 107 -2.72 -13.23 18.24
N THR A 108 -2.24 -13.13 19.48
CA THR A 108 -3.08 -12.99 20.69
C THR A 108 -3.77 -11.62 20.67
N ARG A 109 -5.11 -11.66 20.77
CA ARG A 109 -6.02 -10.66 21.37
C ARG A 109 -5.65 -9.18 21.14
N ASP A 110 -6.31 -8.50 20.19
CA ASP A 110 -6.92 -7.17 20.38
C ASP A 110 -7.32 -6.44 19.08
N VAL A 111 -6.97 -6.90 17.86
CA VAL A 111 -7.42 -6.28 16.60
C VAL A 111 -7.85 -7.40 15.66
N ILE A 112 -9.13 -7.42 15.28
CA ILE A 112 -9.61 -8.33 14.23
C ILE A 112 -9.13 -7.72 12.91
N GLU A 113 -8.02 -8.22 12.40
CA GLU A 113 -7.51 -7.91 11.07
C GLU A 113 -8.22 -8.80 10.07
N GLU A 114 -8.85 -8.22 9.06
CA GLU A 114 -9.48 -8.95 7.98
C GLU A 114 -8.64 -8.81 6.72
N TYR A 115 -8.38 -9.93 6.08
CA TYR A 115 -7.66 -9.97 4.81
C TYR A 115 -8.65 -10.22 3.67
N ILE A 116 -8.57 -9.41 2.63
CA ILE A 116 -9.29 -9.58 1.37
C ILE A 116 -8.26 -9.74 0.27
N ASN A 117 -8.42 -10.72 -0.60
CA ASN A 117 -7.54 -10.91 -1.75
C ASN A 117 -8.20 -10.27 -2.98
N LEU A 118 -7.63 -9.22 -3.53
CA LEU A 118 -8.07 -8.61 -4.78
C LEU A 118 -7.10 -9.01 -5.91
N ASP A 119 -7.52 -9.93 -6.77
CA ASP A 119 -6.73 -10.40 -7.91
C ASP A 119 -5.28 -10.80 -7.54
N GLY A 120 -5.13 -11.50 -6.40
CA GLY A 120 -3.82 -11.92 -5.91
C GLY A 120 -3.09 -10.89 -5.05
N ILE A 121 -3.65 -9.70 -4.82
CA ILE A 121 -3.11 -8.68 -3.93
C ILE A 121 -3.85 -8.73 -2.59
N PRO A 122 -3.19 -9.12 -1.48
CA PRO A 122 -3.83 -9.14 -0.18
C PRO A 122 -4.01 -7.70 0.35
N LEU A 123 -5.26 -7.33 0.67
CA LEU A 123 -5.59 -6.14 1.43
C LEU A 123 -5.79 -6.51 2.89
N MET A 124 -5.03 -5.89 3.78
CA MET A 124 -5.17 -6.01 5.22
C MET A 124 -6.04 -4.86 5.71
N LEU A 125 -7.29 -5.15 6.04
CA LEU A 125 -8.22 -4.14 6.54
C LEU A 125 -7.92 -3.83 7.99
N ILE A 126 -7.67 -2.56 8.28
CA ILE A 126 -7.47 -2.07 9.64
C ILE A 126 -8.72 -1.33 10.13
N ASP A 127 -9.03 -1.47 11.43
CA ASP A 127 -10.16 -0.81 12.11
C ASP A 127 -11.55 -1.26 11.61
N THR A 128 -11.72 -2.54 11.32
CA THR A 128 -13.00 -3.11 10.91
C THR A 128 -14.09 -3.04 11.99
N ALA A 129 -13.71 -2.87 13.26
CA ALA A 129 -14.64 -2.74 14.39
C ALA A 129 -15.55 -1.50 14.28
N GLY A 130 -15.03 -0.38 13.77
CA GLY A 130 -15.81 0.83 13.49
C GLY A 130 -16.75 0.70 12.29
N ILE A 131 -16.56 -0.33 11.46
CA ILE A 131 -17.37 -0.56 10.26
C ILE A 131 -18.54 -1.52 10.54
N ARG A 132 -18.36 -2.45 11.50
CA ARG A 132 -19.37 -3.48 11.84
C ARG A 132 -20.40 -3.04 12.89
N ASN A 133 -20.03 -2.13 13.80
CA ASN A 133 -20.93 -1.64 14.84
C ASN A 133 -21.63 -0.37 14.36
N THR A 134 -22.83 -0.52 13.82
CA THR A 134 -23.70 0.56 13.32
C THR A 134 -24.64 1.14 14.39
N ASP A 135 -24.36 0.97 15.69
CA ASP A 135 -25.17 1.57 16.74
C ASP A 135 -24.72 3.01 17.02
N ASP A 136 -25.63 3.94 16.83
CA ASP A 136 -25.53 5.42 16.78
C ASP A 136 -24.91 6.13 18.00
N THR A 137 -24.37 5.44 18.99
CA THR A 137 -23.95 6.07 20.26
C THR A 137 -22.43 6.27 20.43
N VAL A 138 -21.60 5.96 19.42
CA VAL A 138 -20.12 5.99 19.56
C VAL A 138 -19.46 6.98 18.60
N GLU A 139 -20.18 7.92 18.00
CA GLU A 139 -19.71 8.78 16.91
C GLU A 139 -18.54 9.71 17.27
N LYS A 140 -18.43 10.21 18.49
CA LYS A 140 -17.33 11.12 18.88
C LYS A 140 -16.00 10.42 19.16
N ILE A 141 -16.01 9.15 19.55
CA ILE A 141 -14.78 8.34 19.75
C ILE A 141 -14.23 7.83 18.40
N GLY A 142 -15.09 7.81 17.36
CA GLY A 142 -14.74 7.34 16.02
C GLY A 142 -13.75 8.23 15.27
N VAL A 143 -13.79 9.54 15.45
CA VAL A 143 -12.93 10.49 14.68
C VAL A 143 -11.46 10.35 15.06
N GLU A 144 -11.14 10.32 16.37
CA GLU A 144 -9.74 10.16 16.80
C GLU A 144 -9.15 8.78 16.48
N LYS A 145 -9.96 7.72 16.57
CA LYS A 145 -9.55 6.39 16.12
C LYS A 145 -9.33 6.36 14.61
N SER A 146 -10.21 6.97 13.83
CA SER A 146 -10.07 7.04 12.37
C SER A 146 -8.80 7.77 11.95
N ILE A 147 -8.39 8.84 12.64
CA ILE A 147 -7.14 9.55 12.35
C ILE A 147 -5.92 8.64 12.58
N LYS A 148 -5.87 7.92 13.71
CA LYS A 148 -4.77 6.97 13.99
C LYS A 148 -4.72 5.81 12.99
N SER A 149 -5.87 5.35 12.53
CA SER A 149 -5.96 4.30 11.52
C SER A 149 -5.50 4.81 10.15
N ILE A 150 -5.87 6.04 9.78
CA ILE A 150 -5.38 6.72 8.57
C ILE A 150 -3.84 6.85 8.60
N GLU A 151 -3.27 7.22 9.76
CA GLU A 151 -1.81 7.34 9.89
C GLU A 151 -1.07 6.02 9.63
N LYS A 152 -1.62 4.90 10.06
CA LYS A 152 -1.03 3.57 9.92
C LYS A 152 -1.29 2.92 8.55
N ALA A 153 -2.25 3.42 7.78
CA ALA A 153 -2.64 2.86 6.51
C ALA A 153 -1.64 3.19 5.40
N ASP A 154 -1.40 2.21 4.54
CA ASP A 154 -0.67 2.36 3.27
C ASP A 154 -1.61 2.89 2.18
N LEU A 155 -2.90 2.52 2.24
CA LEU A 155 -3.96 2.93 1.34
C LEU A 155 -5.20 3.36 2.13
N VAL A 156 -5.82 4.47 1.71
CA VAL A 156 -7.09 4.95 2.27
C VAL A 156 -8.17 4.88 1.22
N VAL A 157 -9.27 4.18 1.52
CA VAL A 157 -10.47 4.17 0.68
C VAL A 157 -11.47 5.14 1.30
N VAL A 158 -11.69 6.27 0.62
CA VAL A 158 -12.66 7.28 1.05
C VAL A 158 -13.99 6.99 0.38
N MET A 159 -15.05 6.78 1.17
CA MET A 159 -16.39 6.55 0.65
C MET A 159 -17.28 7.78 0.82
N ILE A 160 -17.95 8.16 -0.25
CA ILE A 160 -18.90 9.27 -0.34
C ILE A 160 -20.25 8.71 -0.81
N ASP A 161 -21.35 9.18 -0.23
CA ASP A 161 -22.70 8.82 -0.66
C ASP A 161 -23.09 9.60 -1.92
N GLY A 162 -23.17 8.90 -3.06
CA GLY A 162 -23.56 9.50 -4.35
C GLY A 162 -25.04 9.88 -4.43
N SER A 163 -25.89 9.30 -3.59
CA SER A 163 -27.33 9.57 -3.52
C SER A 163 -27.69 10.72 -2.57
N GLY A 164 -26.77 11.06 -1.65
CA GLY A 164 -26.95 12.08 -0.64
C GLY A 164 -26.38 13.45 -1.01
N PHE A 165 -26.31 14.33 -0.02
CA PHE A 165 -25.69 15.64 -0.15
C PHE A 165 -24.17 15.58 0.11
N PHE A 166 -23.36 16.12 -0.80
CA PHE A 166 -21.95 16.31 -0.61
C PHE A 166 -21.72 17.59 0.20
N GLY A 167 -21.30 17.46 1.46
CA GLY A 167 -21.20 18.56 2.41
C GLY A 167 -19.87 18.66 3.12
N ASP A 168 -19.84 19.50 4.17
CA ASP A 168 -18.61 19.82 4.90
C ASP A 168 -17.94 18.61 5.52
N GLU A 169 -18.69 17.65 6.06
CA GLU A 169 -18.12 16.41 6.61
C GLU A 169 -17.38 15.57 5.56
N ASP A 170 -17.87 15.52 4.30
CA ASP A 170 -17.15 14.82 3.22
C ASP A 170 -15.85 15.54 2.88
N VAL A 171 -15.90 16.88 2.88
CA VAL A 171 -14.71 17.71 2.63
C VAL A 171 -13.69 17.55 3.75
N GLU A 172 -14.11 17.43 5.02
CA GLU A 172 -13.23 17.17 6.15
C GLU A 172 -12.52 15.82 6.01
N VAL A 173 -13.25 14.76 5.65
CA VAL A 173 -12.66 13.43 5.40
C VAL A 173 -11.66 13.48 4.24
N LEU A 174 -12.00 14.15 3.14
CA LEU A 174 -11.09 14.35 2.02
C LEU A 174 -9.85 15.15 2.42
N HIS A 175 -10.00 16.14 3.29
CA HIS A 175 -8.89 16.96 3.79
C HIS A 175 -7.99 16.15 4.74
N ALA A 176 -8.55 15.38 5.67
CA ALA A 176 -7.81 14.54 6.60
C ALA A 176 -6.95 13.47 5.89
N THR A 177 -7.38 13.05 4.70
CA THR A 177 -6.71 11.98 3.93
C THR A 177 -5.79 12.51 2.80
N LYS A 178 -5.66 13.84 2.63
CA LYS A 178 -4.97 14.46 1.47
C LYS A 178 -3.52 14.04 1.26
N ASN A 179 -2.81 13.70 2.33
CA ASN A 179 -1.39 13.34 2.30
C ASN A 179 -1.15 11.82 2.19
N LYS A 180 -2.21 11.02 2.02
CA LYS A 180 -2.13 9.56 1.90
C LYS A 180 -2.40 9.12 0.46
N LYS A 181 -1.85 7.97 0.08
CA LYS A 181 -2.31 7.27 -1.12
C LYS A 181 -3.76 6.89 -0.89
N ARG A 182 -4.66 7.36 -1.74
CA ARG A 182 -6.10 7.15 -1.55
C ARG A 182 -6.85 6.93 -2.85
N ILE A 183 -7.96 6.22 -2.72
CA ILE A 183 -9.00 6.07 -3.74
C ILE A 183 -10.28 6.63 -3.15
N VAL A 184 -11.02 7.39 -3.94
CA VAL A 184 -12.32 7.96 -3.55
C VAL A 184 -13.41 7.21 -4.27
N LEU A 185 -14.30 6.56 -3.53
CA LEU A 185 -15.45 5.84 -4.06
C LEU A 185 -16.72 6.66 -3.85
N ILE A 186 -17.43 6.97 -4.95
CA ILE A 186 -18.78 7.54 -4.90
C ILE A 186 -19.74 6.37 -4.98
N ASN A 187 -20.31 6.00 -3.82
CA ASN A 187 -21.16 4.83 -3.67
C ASN A 187 -22.65 5.14 -3.89
N LYS A 188 -23.44 4.09 -4.01
CA LYS A 188 -24.90 4.11 -4.20
C LYS A 188 -25.34 4.64 -5.57
N THR A 189 -24.55 4.39 -6.60
CA THR A 189 -24.89 4.75 -7.97
C THR A 189 -26.12 4.01 -8.52
N ASP A 190 -26.52 2.92 -7.86
CA ASP A 190 -27.79 2.22 -8.12
C ASP A 190 -29.04 3.06 -7.82
N LEU A 191 -28.92 4.12 -7.00
CA LEU A 191 -30.02 5.03 -6.66
C LEU A 191 -30.12 6.24 -7.60
N GLY A 192 -29.24 6.31 -8.59
CA GLY A 192 -29.19 7.36 -9.60
C GLY A 192 -27.82 7.98 -9.77
N GLN A 193 -27.61 8.74 -10.84
CA GLN A 193 -26.35 9.39 -11.13
C GLN A 193 -26.07 10.49 -10.09
N SER A 194 -24.86 10.44 -9.50
CA SER A 194 -24.45 11.45 -8.52
C SER A 194 -24.30 12.84 -9.19
N LYS A 195 -24.95 13.85 -8.62
CA LYS A 195 -24.84 15.25 -9.06
C LYS A 195 -23.51 15.91 -8.64
N TYR A 196 -22.73 15.23 -7.79
CA TYR A 196 -21.57 15.83 -7.14
C TYR A 196 -20.23 15.25 -7.61
N VAL A 197 -20.21 14.41 -8.66
CA VAL A 197 -19.00 13.77 -9.17
C VAL A 197 -17.89 14.80 -9.45
N GLU A 198 -18.21 15.88 -10.15
CA GLU A 198 -17.24 16.92 -10.47
C GLU A 198 -16.77 17.71 -9.23
N ALA A 199 -17.67 17.95 -8.28
CA ALA A 199 -17.30 18.59 -7.01
C ALA A 199 -16.37 17.71 -6.18
N VAL A 200 -16.63 16.39 -6.14
CA VAL A 200 -15.76 15.41 -5.49
C VAL A 200 -14.40 15.34 -6.17
N LYS A 201 -14.34 15.26 -7.50
CA LYS A 201 -13.08 15.26 -8.26
C LYS A 201 -12.24 16.52 -7.99
N ALA A 202 -12.89 17.70 -7.94
CA ALA A 202 -12.20 18.94 -7.64
C ALA A 202 -11.58 18.95 -6.23
N LYS A 203 -12.22 18.31 -5.25
CA LYS A 203 -11.73 18.21 -3.87
C LYS A 203 -10.83 16.99 -3.63
N ALA A 204 -10.86 15.99 -4.52
CA ALA A 204 -10.03 14.81 -4.42
C ALA A 204 -8.55 15.05 -4.71
N ASN A 205 -8.17 16.24 -5.18
CA ASN A 205 -6.78 16.67 -5.35
C ASN A 205 -5.93 15.67 -6.16
N GLY A 206 -6.43 15.25 -7.33
CA GLY A 206 -5.75 14.32 -8.24
C GLY A 206 -5.83 12.84 -7.83
N SER A 207 -6.55 12.51 -6.76
CA SER A 207 -6.80 11.11 -6.40
C SER A 207 -7.77 10.46 -7.39
N VAL A 208 -7.65 9.14 -7.57
CA VAL A 208 -8.58 8.35 -8.39
C VAL A 208 -9.97 8.43 -7.77
N VAL A 209 -10.99 8.76 -8.58
CA VAL A 209 -12.40 8.81 -8.18
C VAL A 209 -13.16 7.81 -9.01
N ILE A 210 -13.85 6.87 -8.36
CA ILE A 210 -14.60 5.78 -9.00
C ILE A 210 -16.04 5.80 -8.51
N GLU A 211 -16.98 5.69 -9.43
CA GLU A 211 -18.40 5.53 -9.13
C GLU A 211 -18.74 4.06 -8.99
N VAL A 212 -19.33 3.67 -7.85
CA VAL A 212 -19.60 2.27 -7.50
C VAL A 212 -20.98 2.09 -6.90
N SER A 213 -21.48 0.87 -6.91
CA SER A 213 -22.58 0.43 -6.06
C SER A 213 -22.15 -0.79 -5.26
N ALA A 214 -21.83 -0.59 -4.00
CA ALA A 214 -21.49 -1.67 -3.08
C ALA A 214 -22.65 -2.67 -2.87
N LYS A 215 -23.87 -2.29 -3.24
CA LYS A 215 -25.07 -3.14 -3.17
C LYS A 215 -25.16 -4.10 -4.34
N THR A 216 -24.83 -3.64 -5.54
CA THR A 216 -25.01 -4.41 -6.79
C THR A 216 -23.68 -4.98 -7.31
N GLY A 217 -22.53 -4.56 -6.78
CA GLY A 217 -21.20 -4.91 -7.28
C GLY A 217 -20.74 -4.07 -8.47
N MET A 218 -21.54 -3.12 -8.94
CA MET A 218 -21.20 -2.31 -10.11
C MET A 218 -19.99 -1.39 -9.81
N GLY A 219 -18.95 -1.48 -10.63
CA GLY A 219 -17.75 -0.66 -10.53
C GLY A 219 -16.74 -1.09 -9.45
N LEU A 220 -16.99 -2.23 -8.79
CA LEU A 220 -16.07 -2.86 -7.84
C LEU A 220 -15.08 -3.76 -8.55
#